data_df4ac21a1835bdd2b5d6798903f1e37d
#
_entry.id   df4ac21a1835bdd2b5d6798903f1e37d
#
_cell.length_a   1.000
_cell.length_b   1.000
_cell.length_c   1.000
_cell.angle_alpha   90.00
_cell.angle_beta   90.00
_cell.angle_gamma   90.00
#
_symmetry.space_group_name_H-M   'P 1'
#
loop_
_entity.id
_entity.type
_entity.pdbx_description
1 polymer ?
#
loop_
_entity_poly.entity_id
_entity_poly.type
_entity_poly.pdbx_seq_one_letter_code
_entity_poly.pdbx_strand_id
1 'polypeptide(L)'
;MSTTPTEPLKFAASQSPTSTPAPPVPSAPVSAPGEPALRLYDSTARAVLPLAPTATPGLVTIYLCGATVQGSPHIGHMRSGIAFDVLRRWLERGGQEVRLIRNVTDIDDKILTKSAAAEPPVPWWAWAQRFEREFDAAYRALGVTAPTYEPRATGHIPEMIDLVQRLLDAGHAYIGESGNVYYDVRSLPGYGSLTNQRLEDLATTEDESQLDDDVEADKRDPRDFALWKAAKPTEPADAAWDAPWGRGRPGWHLECSAMSRRYLGETFDIHGGGIDLRFPHHENEQAQSHGAGWGFARHWVHNAWVTIKGEKMSKS
;
A
#
# COMPACT_ATOMS: atom_id res chain seq x y z
N MET A 1 0.82 0.72 66.13
CA MET A 1 0.14 0.94 64.82
C MET A 1 0.34 -0.32 64.02
N SER A 2 -0.70 -1.15 63.94
CA SER A 2 -0.67 -2.46 63.33
C SER A 2 -0.93 -2.37 61.84
N THR A 3 0.01 -2.80 60.99
CA THR A 3 -0.17 -2.89 59.53
C THR A 3 -0.64 -4.28 59.20
N THR A 4 -1.88 -4.37 58.76
CA THR A 4 -2.50 -5.59 58.20
C THR A 4 -2.03 -5.81 56.77
N PRO A 5 -1.59 -7.05 56.41
CA PRO A 5 -1.22 -7.34 55.01
C PRO A 5 -2.46 -7.48 54.12
N THR A 6 -2.45 -6.82 52.99
CA THR A 6 -3.50 -6.92 51.97
C THR A 6 -3.32 -8.25 51.22
N GLU A 7 -4.36 -9.08 51.22
CA GLU A 7 -4.40 -10.33 50.42
C GLU A 7 -4.43 -10.04 48.92
N PRO A 8 -3.76 -10.84 48.07
CA PRO A 8 -3.83 -10.69 46.64
C PRO A 8 -5.17 -11.17 46.09
N LEU A 9 -5.78 -10.35 45.21
CA LEU A 9 -6.98 -10.66 44.42
C LEU A 9 -6.76 -11.94 43.58
N LYS A 10 -7.52 -12.99 43.91
CA LYS A 10 -7.57 -14.23 43.12
C LYS A 10 -8.48 -13.96 41.91
N PHE A 11 -7.90 -13.88 40.72
CA PHE A 11 -8.69 -13.93 39.47
C PHE A 11 -9.22 -15.36 39.30
N ALA A 12 -10.54 -15.51 39.29
CA ALA A 12 -11.18 -16.75 38.91
C ALA A 12 -10.89 -17.03 37.43
N ALA A 13 -10.29 -18.19 37.15
CA ALA A 13 -10.08 -18.65 35.78
C ALA A 13 -11.46 -18.84 35.11
N SER A 14 -11.76 -17.96 34.16
CA SER A 14 -12.91 -18.12 33.27
C SER A 14 -12.67 -19.37 32.42
N GLN A 15 -13.54 -20.36 32.57
CA GLN A 15 -13.57 -21.52 31.68
C GLN A 15 -13.96 -21.02 30.29
N SER A 16 -13.03 -21.11 29.35
CA SER A 16 -13.31 -20.86 27.93
C SER A 16 -14.38 -21.85 27.46
N PRO A 17 -15.41 -21.38 26.73
CA PRO A 17 -16.36 -22.30 26.14
C PRO A 17 -15.65 -23.24 25.17
N THR A 18 -15.86 -24.54 25.34
CA THR A 18 -15.39 -25.58 24.42
C THR A 18 -15.91 -25.26 23.02
N SER A 19 -15.01 -24.81 22.14
CA SER A 19 -15.34 -24.60 20.73
C SER A 19 -15.66 -25.94 20.11
N THR A 20 -16.92 -26.15 19.76
CA THR A 20 -17.31 -27.21 18.83
C THR A 20 -16.52 -27.01 17.54
N PRO A 21 -15.78 -28.01 17.02
CA PRO A 21 -15.09 -27.86 15.75
C PRO A 21 -16.12 -27.53 14.66
N ALA A 22 -15.89 -26.45 13.92
CA ALA A 22 -16.70 -26.11 12.77
C ALA A 22 -16.75 -27.33 11.82
N PRO A 23 -17.91 -27.63 11.21
CA PRO A 23 -17.99 -28.70 10.24
C PRO A 23 -16.96 -28.46 9.14
N PRO A 24 -16.34 -29.53 8.59
CA PRO A 24 -15.36 -29.39 7.52
C PRO A 24 -16.04 -28.62 6.37
N VAL A 25 -15.43 -27.50 5.99
CA VAL A 25 -15.83 -26.77 4.79
C VAL A 25 -15.71 -27.77 3.63
N PRO A 26 -16.79 -28.05 2.89
CA PRO A 26 -16.68 -28.96 1.77
C PRO A 26 -15.58 -28.46 0.85
N SER A 27 -14.63 -29.32 0.50
CA SER A 27 -13.60 -29.02 -0.47
C SER A 27 -14.32 -28.58 -1.75
N ALA A 28 -14.21 -27.29 -2.07
CA ALA A 28 -14.84 -26.73 -3.25
C ALA A 28 -14.40 -27.52 -4.47
N PRO A 29 -15.29 -27.83 -5.41
CA PRO A 29 -14.92 -28.52 -6.61
C PRO A 29 -13.84 -27.67 -7.31
N VAL A 30 -12.71 -28.32 -7.60
CA VAL A 30 -11.81 -27.84 -8.64
C VAL A 30 -12.71 -27.57 -9.85
N SER A 31 -12.66 -26.38 -10.43
CA SER A 31 -13.51 -25.94 -11.56
C SER A 31 -13.78 -27.13 -12.49
N ALA A 32 -15.05 -27.42 -12.70
CA ALA A 32 -15.40 -28.57 -13.52
C ALA A 32 -14.71 -28.44 -14.88
N PRO A 33 -14.23 -29.52 -15.50
CA PRO A 33 -13.59 -29.44 -16.80
C PRO A 33 -14.58 -28.79 -17.80
N GLY A 34 -14.26 -27.54 -18.24
CA GLY A 34 -15.09 -26.81 -19.19
C GLY A 34 -15.61 -25.44 -18.71
N GLU A 35 -15.48 -25.07 -17.44
CA GLU A 35 -15.75 -23.67 -17.03
C GLU A 35 -14.65 -22.73 -17.53
N PRO A 36 -15.00 -21.58 -18.17
CA PRO A 36 -14.01 -20.65 -18.65
C PRO A 36 -13.23 -20.08 -17.46
N ALA A 37 -11.88 -20.15 -17.51
CA ALA A 37 -11.03 -19.52 -16.54
C ALA A 37 -11.35 -18.02 -16.45
N LEU A 38 -11.36 -17.45 -15.23
CA LEU A 38 -11.52 -16.04 -15.03
C LEU A 38 -10.49 -15.27 -15.85
N ARG A 39 -10.96 -14.28 -16.60
CA ARG A 39 -10.10 -13.42 -17.42
C ARG A 39 -10.20 -12.00 -16.92
N LEU A 40 -9.04 -11.35 -16.75
CA LEU A 40 -8.93 -9.98 -16.29
C LEU A 40 -8.19 -9.14 -17.32
N TYR A 41 -8.58 -7.87 -17.45
CA TYR A 41 -7.77 -6.94 -18.22
C TYR A 41 -6.51 -6.61 -17.44
N ASP A 42 -5.37 -6.98 -17.99
CA ASP A 42 -4.05 -6.68 -17.46
C ASP A 42 -3.53 -5.37 -18.04
N SER A 43 -3.18 -4.43 -17.17
CA SER A 43 -2.77 -3.07 -17.58
C SER A 43 -1.38 -3.03 -18.20
N THR A 44 -0.50 -3.97 -17.86
CA THR A 44 0.84 -4.09 -18.46
C THR A 44 0.73 -4.69 -19.86
N ALA A 45 0.05 -5.81 -19.97
CA ALA A 45 -0.16 -6.48 -21.25
C ALA A 45 -1.14 -5.74 -22.17
N ARG A 46 -1.96 -4.83 -21.61
CA ARG A 46 -3.08 -4.12 -22.31
C ARG A 46 -4.04 -5.09 -23.01
N ALA A 47 -4.26 -6.22 -22.39
CA ALA A 47 -5.07 -7.31 -22.95
C ALA A 47 -5.87 -8.03 -21.85
N VAL A 48 -6.96 -8.66 -22.25
CA VAL A 48 -7.72 -9.56 -21.37
C VAL A 48 -7.04 -10.91 -21.32
N LEU A 49 -6.41 -11.24 -20.20
CA LEU A 49 -5.66 -12.47 -19.98
C LEU A 49 -6.40 -13.39 -19.01
N PRO A 50 -6.25 -14.73 -19.14
CA PRO A 50 -6.71 -15.63 -18.11
C PRO A 50 -5.91 -15.38 -16.83
N LEU A 51 -6.58 -15.47 -15.69
CA LEU A 51 -5.86 -15.42 -14.40
C LEU A 51 -4.90 -16.62 -14.36
N ALA A 52 -3.60 -16.32 -14.27
CA ALA A 52 -2.57 -17.34 -14.24
C ALA A 52 -2.73 -18.23 -12.98
N PRO A 53 -2.35 -19.51 -13.05
CA PRO A 53 -2.31 -20.34 -11.86
C PRO A 53 -1.50 -19.68 -10.75
N THR A 54 -2.06 -19.67 -9.55
CA THR A 54 -1.41 -19.10 -8.38
C THR A 54 -0.21 -19.95 -7.94
N ALA A 55 0.74 -19.34 -7.21
CA ALA A 55 1.85 -20.08 -6.63
C ALA A 55 1.37 -21.16 -5.65
N THR A 56 0.25 -20.90 -4.98
CA THR A 56 -0.42 -21.82 -4.06
C THR A 56 -1.76 -22.23 -4.66
N PRO A 57 -1.96 -23.49 -5.04
CA PRO A 57 -3.22 -23.95 -5.59
C PRO A 57 -4.40 -23.63 -4.66
N GLY A 58 -5.47 -23.06 -5.22
CA GLY A 58 -6.68 -22.70 -4.48
C GLY A 58 -6.63 -21.39 -3.71
N LEU A 59 -5.48 -20.71 -3.67
CA LEU A 59 -5.32 -19.38 -3.03
C LEU A 59 -5.01 -18.32 -4.08
N VAL A 60 -5.75 -17.23 -4.08
CA VAL A 60 -5.45 -16.02 -4.86
C VAL A 60 -5.01 -14.90 -3.91
N THR A 61 -3.87 -14.34 -4.18
CA THR A 61 -3.27 -13.26 -3.39
C THR A 61 -3.44 -11.92 -4.09
N ILE A 62 -4.01 -10.93 -3.38
CA ILE A 62 -4.29 -9.59 -3.92
C ILE A 62 -3.68 -8.55 -3.00
N TYR A 63 -2.85 -7.67 -3.55
CA TYR A 63 -2.48 -6.43 -2.90
C TYR A 63 -3.24 -5.26 -3.53
N LEU A 64 -3.94 -4.49 -2.72
CA LEU A 64 -4.70 -3.32 -3.13
C LEU A 64 -4.11 -2.09 -2.47
N CYS A 65 -3.61 -1.15 -3.27
CA CYS A 65 -3.20 0.14 -2.73
C CYS A 65 -4.40 0.85 -2.08
N GLY A 66 -4.27 1.07 -0.79
CA GLY A 66 -5.23 1.77 0.03
C GLY A 66 -5.11 3.28 -0.07
N ALA A 67 -5.86 3.99 0.73
CA ALA A 67 -5.87 5.44 0.71
C ALA A 67 -4.84 6.04 1.66
N THR A 68 -4.26 7.19 1.27
CA THR A 68 -3.65 8.12 2.22
C THR A 68 -4.78 8.77 3.03
N VAL A 69 -4.77 8.54 4.35
CA VAL A 69 -5.85 9.00 5.26
C VAL A 69 -5.67 10.46 5.67
N GLN A 70 -5.54 11.30 4.65
CA GLN A 70 -5.31 12.75 4.79
C GLN A 70 -6.59 13.59 4.90
N GLY A 71 -7.77 12.97 4.78
CA GLY A 71 -9.09 13.62 4.79
C GLY A 71 -10.19 12.63 4.45
N SER A 72 -11.46 13.05 4.60
CA SER A 72 -12.63 12.20 4.41
C SER A 72 -12.66 11.48 3.06
N PRO A 73 -13.19 10.25 2.99
CA PRO A 73 -13.34 9.52 1.74
C PRO A 73 -14.37 10.20 0.82
N HIS A 74 -14.23 9.94 -0.47
CA HIS A 74 -15.25 10.28 -1.48
C HIS A 74 -15.56 9.05 -2.34
N ILE A 75 -16.59 9.13 -3.18
CA ILE A 75 -17.07 8.00 -4.01
C ILE A 75 -15.95 7.39 -4.86
N GLY A 76 -14.99 8.18 -5.33
CA GLY A 76 -13.84 7.67 -6.10
C GLY A 76 -13.01 6.65 -5.32
N HIS A 77 -12.75 6.88 -4.03
CA HIS A 77 -12.06 5.93 -3.17
C HIS A 77 -12.92 4.67 -2.96
N MET A 78 -14.21 4.85 -2.69
CA MET A 78 -15.14 3.74 -2.46
C MET A 78 -15.28 2.85 -3.68
N ARG A 79 -15.25 3.42 -4.89
CA ARG A 79 -15.28 2.64 -6.14
C ARG A 79 -14.14 1.62 -6.22
N SER A 80 -12.93 2.00 -5.85
CA SER A 80 -11.79 1.07 -5.83
C SER A 80 -12.07 -0.11 -4.89
N GLY A 81 -12.44 0.19 -3.64
CA GLY A 81 -12.79 -0.85 -2.66
C GLY A 81 -13.89 -1.79 -3.14
N ILE A 82 -14.96 -1.25 -3.74
CA ILE A 82 -16.08 -2.05 -4.29
C ILE A 82 -15.61 -2.92 -5.45
N ALA A 83 -14.79 -2.39 -6.38
CA ALA A 83 -14.33 -3.15 -7.54
C ALA A 83 -13.55 -4.40 -7.13
N PHE A 84 -12.65 -4.26 -6.14
CA PHE A 84 -11.87 -5.39 -5.64
C PHE A 84 -12.65 -6.29 -4.69
N ASP A 85 -13.66 -5.79 -3.98
CA ASP A 85 -14.58 -6.63 -3.21
C ASP A 85 -15.44 -7.52 -4.14
N VAL A 86 -15.91 -6.98 -5.25
CA VAL A 86 -16.63 -7.77 -6.29
C VAL A 86 -15.71 -8.84 -6.88
N LEU A 87 -14.47 -8.49 -7.21
CA LEU A 87 -13.49 -9.48 -7.70
C LEU A 87 -13.24 -10.57 -6.67
N ARG A 88 -13.02 -10.20 -5.41
CA ARG A 88 -12.85 -11.15 -4.31
C ARG A 88 -14.03 -12.11 -4.19
N ARG A 89 -15.25 -11.57 -4.10
CA ARG A 89 -16.49 -12.40 -3.99
C ARG A 89 -16.66 -13.33 -5.19
N TRP A 90 -16.27 -12.88 -6.38
CA TRP A 90 -16.33 -13.71 -7.57
C TRP A 90 -15.35 -14.89 -7.50
N LEU A 91 -14.13 -14.62 -7.07
CA LEU A 91 -13.11 -15.66 -6.86
C LEU A 91 -13.53 -16.66 -5.77
N GLU A 92 -14.02 -16.17 -4.63
CA GLU A 92 -14.53 -17.00 -3.54
C GLU A 92 -15.72 -17.87 -3.98
N ARG A 93 -16.63 -17.30 -4.79
CA ARG A 93 -17.74 -18.06 -5.40
C ARG A 93 -17.21 -19.16 -6.34
N GLY A 94 -16.10 -18.94 -7.02
CA GLY A 94 -15.40 -19.93 -7.84
C GLY A 94 -14.60 -20.96 -7.03
N GLY A 95 -14.71 -20.94 -5.69
CA GLY A 95 -14.04 -21.88 -4.80
C GLY A 95 -12.60 -21.57 -4.45
N GLN A 96 -12.12 -20.34 -4.76
CA GLN A 96 -10.79 -19.90 -4.37
C GLN A 96 -10.82 -19.31 -2.94
N GLU A 97 -9.78 -19.58 -2.17
CA GLU A 97 -9.45 -18.73 -1.02
C GLU A 97 -8.85 -17.42 -1.54
N VAL A 98 -9.22 -16.28 -0.94
CA VAL A 98 -8.65 -14.99 -1.33
C VAL A 98 -7.99 -14.34 -0.14
N ARG A 99 -6.70 -14.04 -0.29
CA ARG A 99 -5.94 -13.22 0.66
C ARG A 99 -5.78 -11.82 0.09
N LEU A 100 -6.63 -10.90 0.54
CA LEU A 100 -6.59 -9.51 0.14
C LEU A 100 -5.93 -8.68 1.24
N ILE A 101 -4.83 -8.01 0.89
CA ILE A 101 -4.14 -7.02 1.73
C ILE A 101 -4.43 -5.65 1.15
N ARG A 102 -4.86 -4.71 1.99
CA ARG A 102 -5.05 -3.31 1.62
C ARG A 102 -4.35 -2.44 2.66
N ASN A 103 -3.39 -1.64 2.24
CA ASN A 103 -2.67 -0.79 3.19
C ASN A 103 -3.46 0.45 3.60
N VAL A 104 -2.99 1.05 4.69
CA VAL A 104 -3.36 2.40 5.13
C VAL A 104 -2.09 3.23 5.17
N THR A 105 -2.01 4.26 4.32
CA THR A 105 -0.94 5.26 4.40
C THR A 105 -1.32 6.26 5.48
N ASP A 106 -0.78 6.05 6.68
CA ASP A 106 -1.06 6.82 7.89
C ASP A 106 0.03 7.85 8.23
N ILE A 107 1.06 7.96 7.39
CA ILE A 107 2.10 9.00 7.41
C ILE A 107 2.37 9.49 5.99
N ASP A 108 2.31 10.81 5.77
CA ASP A 108 2.49 11.44 4.46
C ASP A 108 2.60 12.96 4.64
N ASP A 109 3.24 13.67 3.71
CA ASP A 109 3.36 15.14 3.72
C ASP A 109 2.01 15.84 3.89
N LYS A 110 1.00 15.34 3.18
CA LYS A 110 -0.35 15.91 3.20
C LYS A 110 -1.04 15.71 4.55
N ILE A 111 -0.70 14.63 5.27
CA ILE A 111 -1.18 14.40 6.64
C ILE A 111 -0.54 15.40 7.58
N LEU A 112 0.79 15.56 7.52
CA LEU A 112 1.54 16.50 8.36
C LEU A 112 1.05 17.94 8.15
N THR A 113 0.97 18.37 6.90
CA THR A 113 0.52 19.72 6.54
C THR A 113 -0.91 20.00 7.02
N LYS A 114 -1.85 19.09 6.75
CA LYS A 114 -3.26 19.30 7.10
C LYS A 114 -3.53 19.23 8.59
N SER A 115 -2.84 18.35 9.30
CA SER A 115 -2.98 18.24 10.75
C SER A 115 -2.44 19.49 11.47
N ALA A 116 -1.34 20.05 10.98
CA ALA A 116 -0.76 21.29 11.48
C ALA A 116 -1.63 22.52 11.16
N ALA A 117 -2.28 22.54 10.00
CA ALA A 117 -3.17 23.61 9.56
C ALA A 117 -4.58 23.55 10.15
N ALA A 118 -4.93 22.51 10.90
CA ALA A 118 -6.23 22.40 11.55
C ALA A 118 -6.38 23.45 12.67
N GLU A 119 -7.61 23.88 12.92
CA GLU A 119 -7.93 24.85 13.99
C GLU A 119 -8.85 24.23 15.05
N PRO A 120 -8.36 23.91 16.26
CA PRO A 120 -6.94 23.96 16.67
C PRO A 120 -6.09 22.88 15.97
N PRO A 121 -4.76 23.04 15.91
CA PRO A 121 -3.85 22.01 15.36
C PRO A 121 -4.06 20.66 16.05
N VAL A 122 -4.00 19.58 15.26
CA VAL A 122 -4.21 18.20 15.73
C VAL A 122 -2.93 17.40 15.51
N PRO A 123 -2.51 16.52 16.44
CA PRO A 123 -1.40 15.63 16.20
C PRO A 123 -1.62 14.80 14.93
N TRP A 124 -0.59 14.67 14.09
CA TRP A 124 -0.69 14.01 12.79
C TRP A 124 -1.26 12.57 12.87
N TRP A 125 -0.87 11.80 13.87
CA TRP A 125 -1.36 10.44 14.11
C TRP A 125 -2.84 10.41 14.52
N ALA A 126 -3.33 11.43 15.24
CA ALA A 126 -4.75 11.56 15.59
C ALA A 126 -5.58 11.98 14.35
N TRP A 127 -5.02 12.84 13.49
CA TRP A 127 -5.60 13.18 12.19
C TRP A 127 -5.75 11.95 11.30
N ALA A 128 -4.67 11.20 11.11
CA ALA A 128 -4.66 9.98 10.32
C ALA A 128 -5.67 8.95 10.85
N GLN A 129 -5.68 8.67 12.15
CA GLN A 129 -6.61 7.73 12.78
C GLN A 129 -8.08 8.14 12.61
N ARG A 130 -8.39 9.44 12.69
CA ARG A 130 -9.73 9.94 12.47
C ARG A 130 -10.21 9.56 11.07
N PHE A 131 -9.43 9.88 10.05
CA PHE A 131 -9.84 9.63 8.66
C PHE A 131 -9.80 8.15 8.29
N GLU A 132 -8.87 7.37 8.84
CA GLU A 132 -8.90 5.90 8.72
C GLU A 132 -10.25 5.32 9.18
N ARG A 133 -10.76 5.78 10.32
CA ARG A 133 -12.09 5.36 10.82
C ARG A 133 -13.23 5.80 9.90
N GLU A 134 -13.13 6.98 9.30
CA GLU A 134 -14.13 7.45 8.33
C GLU A 134 -14.13 6.57 7.06
N PHE A 135 -12.93 6.19 6.56
CA PHE A 135 -12.80 5.25 5.44
C PHE A 135 -13.42 3.89 5.76
N ASP A 136 -13.09 3.33 6.92
CA ASP A 136 -13.63 2.04 7.36
C ASP A 136 -15.15 2.08 7.52
N ALA A 137 -15.69 3.15 8.11
CA ALA A 137 -17.14 3.35 8.22
C ALA A 137 -17.82 3.44 6.85
N ALA A 138 -17.20 4.14 5.89
CA ALA A 138 -17.73 4.27 4.53
C ALA A 138 -17.71 2.94 3.77
N TYR A 139 -16.64 2.16 3.88
CA TYR A 139 -16.56 0.81 3.29
C TYR A 139 -17.65 -0.11 3.89
N ARG A 140 -17.81 -0.11 5.22
CA ARG A 140 -18.87 -0.90 5.87
C ARG A 140 -20.26 -0.48 5.45
N ALA A 141 -20.54 0.82 5.34
CA ALA A 141 -21.84 1.33 4.91
C ALA A 141 -22.21 0.86 3.49
N LEU A 142 -21.21 0.62 2.63
CA LEU A 142 -21.37 0.11 1.27
C LEU A 142 -21.33 -1.43 1.19
N GLY A 143 -21.22 -2.13 2.32
CA GLY A 143 -21.17 -3.59 2.37
C GLY A 143 -19.88 -4.19 1.79
N VAL A 144 -18.81 -3.40 1.69
CA VAL A 144 -17.48 -3.89 1.29
C VAL A 144 -16.93 -4.79 2.38
N THR A 145 -16.53 -5.99 2.01
CA THR A 145 -15.94 -6.95 2.94
C THR A 145 -14.58 -6.46 3.41
N ALA A 146 -14.33 -6.53 4.71
CA ALA A 146 -13.01 -6.19 5.24
C ALA A 146 -11.91 -7.03 4.58
N PRO A 147 -10.75 -6.46 4.25
CA PRO A 147 -9.64 -7.23 3.72
C PRO A 147 -9.14 -8.25 4.76
N THR A 148 -8.32 -9.19 4.32
CA THR A 148 -7.69 -10.17 5.22
C THR A 148 -6.84 -9.46 6.28
N TYR A 149 -6.15 -8.39 5.87
CA TYR A 149 -5.41 -7.52 6.77
C TYR A 149 -5.25 -6.12 6.17
N GLU A 150 -5.21 -5.11 7.04
CA GLU A 150 -4.95 -3.71 6.68
C GLU A 150 -3.70 -3.20 7.43
N PRO A 151 -2.51 -3.40 6.83
CA PRO A 151 -1.28 -2.89 7.41
C PRO A 151 -1.18 -1.36 7.30
N ARG A 152 -0.71 -0.72 8.38
CA ARG A 152 -0.38 0.71 8.37
C ARG A 152 1.09 0.92 8.04
N ALA A 153 1.40 1.98 7.30
CA ALA A 153 2.77 2.34 6.95
C ALA A 153 3.66 2.51 8.19
N THR A 154 3.18 3.22 9.22
CA THR A 154 3.94 3.44 10.46
C THR A 154 4.27 2.16 11.22
N GLY A 155 3.52 1.07 11.01
CA GLY A 155 3.78 -0.23 11.61
C GLY A 155 4.85 -1.07 10.87
N HIS A 156 5.40 -0.56 9.75
CA HIS A 156 6.28 -1.32 8.84
C HIS A 156 7.59 -0.58 8.52
N ILE A 157 7.98 0.35 9.36
CA ILE A 157 9.22 1.11 9.19
C ILE A 157 10.47 0.20 9.09
N PRO A 158 10.63 -0.86 9.89
CA PRO A 158 11.76 -1.76 9.75
C PRO A 158 11.85 -2.42 8.36
N GLU A 159 10.74 -2.91 7.82
CA GLU A 159 10.68 -3.52 6.49
C GLU A 159 11.02 -2.52 5.37
N MET A 160 10.65 -1.26 5.55
CA MET A 160 10.99 -0.18 4.64
C MET A 160 12.48 0.16 4.68
N ILE A 161 13.07 0.23 5.88
CA ILE A 161 14.50 0.44 6.06
C ILE A 161 15.30 -0.71 5.42
N ASP A 162 14.88 -1.95 5.64
CA ASP A 162 15.52 -3.12 5.02
C ASP A 162 15.47 -3.06 3.48
N LEU A 163 14.33 -2.63 2.91
CA LEU A 163 14.20 -2.49 1.47
C LEU A 163 15.12 -1.39 0.92
N VAL A 164 15.15 -0.23 1.56
CA VAL A 164 16.05 0.87 1.16
C VAL A 164 17.52 0.42 1.22
N GLN A 165 17.93 -0.24 2.32
CA GLN A 165 19.29 -0.74 2.43
C GLN A 165 19.65 -1.71 1.31
N ARG A 166 18.73 -2.62 0.98
CA ARG A 166 18.91 -3.57 -0.13
C ARG A 166 19.07 -2.85 -1.47
N LEU A 167 18.29 -1.79 -1.71
CA LEU A 167 18.39 -0.99 -2.95
C LEU A 167 19.70 -0.21 -3.03
N LEU A 168 20.19 0.33 -1.89
CA LEU A 168 21.50 0.97 -1.79
C LEU A 168 22.62 -0.03 -2.09
N ASP A 169 22.57 -1.22 -1.49
CA ASP A 169 23.58 -2.28 -1.68
C ASP A 169 23.58 -2.80 -3.13
N ALA A 170 22.43 -2.82 -3.80
CA ALA A 170 22.27 -3.23 -5.20
C ALA A 170 22.65 -2.12 -6.20
N GLY A 171 22.88 -0.89 -5.74
CA GLY A 171 23.21 0.25 -6.60
C GLY A 171 22.02 0.86 -7.33
N HIS A 172 20.79 0.59 -6.86
CA HIS A 172 19.54 1.17 -7.38
C HIS A 172 19.06 2.38 -6.60
N ALA A 173 19.72 2.73 -5.49
CA ALA A 173 19.44 3.90 -4.70
C ALA A 173 20.71 4.65 -4.33
N TYR A 174 20.57 5.92 -3.95
CA TYR A 174 21.66 6.76 -3.48
C TYR A 174 21.17 7.73 -2.41
N ILE A 175 22.12 8.19 -1.58
CA ILE A 175 21.88 9.22 -0.57
C ILE A 175 22.27 10.57 -1.18
N GLY A 176 21.33 11.52 -1.17
CA GLY A 176 21.57 12.89 -1.60
C GLY A 176 22.28 13.73 -0.51
N GLU A 177 22.70 14.94 -0.88
CA GLU A 177 23.41 15.86 0.04
C GLU A 177 22.51 16.31 1.20
N SER A 178 21.19 16.38 0.97
CA SER A 178 20.17 16.70 1.99
C SER A 178 19.96 15.59 3.03
N GLY A 179 20.51 14.37 2.80
CA GLY A 179 20.23 13.17 3.59
C GLY A 179 18.97 12.41 3.16
N ASN A 180 18.28 12.88 2.11
CA ASN A 180 17.24 12.09 1.46
C ASN A 180 17.84 10.89 0.75
N VAL A 181 17.07 9.79 0.65
CA VAL A 181 17.47 8.64 -0.18
C VAL A 181 16.54 8.56 -1.37
N TYR A 182 17.12 8.48 -2.55
CA TYR A 182 16.40 8.41 -3.82
C TYR A 182 16.61 7.09 -4.52
N TYR A 183 15.61 6.64 -5.25
CA TYR A 183 15.73 5.58 -6.24
C TYR A 183 16.29 6.17 -7.53
N ASP A 184 17.34 5.56 -8.07
CA ASP A 184 17.94 5.92 -9.37
C ASP A 184 17.17 5.19 -10.49
N VAL A 185 16.26 5.90 -11.15
CA VAL A 185 15.41 5.30 -12.20
C VAL A 185 16.21 4.81 -13.42
N ARG A 186 17.40 5.38 -13.66
CA ARG A 186 18.28 4.96 -14.76
C ARG A 186 19.04 3.67 -14.45
N SER A 187 19.13 3.30 -13.19
CA SER A 187 19.84 2.09 -12.77
C SER A 187 19.10 0.80 -13.13
N LEU A 188 17.76 0.86 -13.35
CA LEU A 188 16.94 -0.30 -13.66
C LEU A 188 16.59 -0.33 -15.17
N PRO A 189 17.17 -1.24 -15.95
CA PRO A 189 16.73 -1.48 -17.32
C PRO A 189 15.25 -1.93 -17.32
N GLY A 190 14.40 -1.22 -18.04
CA GLY A 190 12.98 -1.55 -18.13
C GLY A 190 12.06 -0.75 -17.18
N TYR A 191 12.58 0.27 -16.49
CA TYR A 191 11.72 1.27 -15.85
C TYR A 191 10.76 1.89 -16.88
N GLY A 192 9.48 2.01 -16.57
CA GLY A 192 8.44 2.40 -17.52
C GLY A 192 7.71 1.21 -18.18
N SER A 193 8.10 -0.03 -17.86
CA SER A 193 7.52 -1.23 -18.49
C SER A 193 6.05 -1.46 -18.13
N LEU A 194 5.61 -1.12 -16.92
CA LEU A 194 4.20 -1.20 -16.51
C LEU A 194 3.33 -0.23 -17.31
N THR A 195 3.84 0.96 -17.56
CA THR A 195 3.12 1.98 -18.31
C THR A 195 3.32 1.86 -19.83
N ASN A 196 4.27 1.00 -20.27
CA ASN A 196 4.70 0.88 -21.66
C ASN A 196 5.21 2.22 -22.24
N GLN A 197 5.92 2.99 -21.43
CA GLN A 197 6.51 4.26 -21.79
C GLN A 197 8.04 4.16 -21.70
N ARG A 198 8.73 4.94 -22.51
CA ARG A 198 10.18 5.10 -22.36
C ARG A 198 10.46 6.06 -21.22
N LEU A 199 11.59 5.88 -20.56
CA LEU A 199 11.99 6.77 -19.46
C LEU A 199 11.99 8.24 -19.88
N GLU A 200 12.42 8.54 -21.10
CA GLU A 200 12.50 9.90 -21.64
C GLU A 200 11.13 10.55 -21.87
N ASP A 201 10.08 9.73 -22.08
CA ASP A 201 8.72 10.18 -22.32
C ASP A 201 7.90 10.28 -21.02
N LEU A 202 8.44 9.81 -19.89
CA LEU A 202 7.80 9.89 -18.60
C LEU A 202 7.84 11.33 -18.07
N ALA A 203 6.69 11.87 -17.75
CA ALA A 203 6.61 13.13 -17.04
C ALA A 203 7.25 12.99 -15.64
N THR A 204 7.85 14.07 -15.15
CA THR A 204 8.14 14.19 -13.72
C THR A 204 6.85 14.04 -12.94
N THR A 205 6.90 13.37 -11.82
CA THR A 205 5.72 13.01 -11.05
C THR A 205 5.03 14.26 -10.50
N GLU A 206 3.80 14.56 -10.96
CA GLU A 206 3.03 15.73 -10.51
C GLU A 206 2.81 15.78 -9.00
N ASP A 207 2.79 14.62 -8.33
CA ASP A 207 2.66 14.54 -6.87
C ASP A 207 3.93 15.00 -6.11
N GLU A 208 5.06 15.04 -6.80
CA GLU A 208 6.31 15.58 -6.26
C GLU A 208 6.47 17.09 -6.54
N SER A 209 5.62 17.69 -7.36
CA SER A 209 5.63 19.14 -7.67
C SER A 209 5.32 20.05 -6.46
N GLN A 210 5.01 19.47 -5.30
CA GLN A 210 4.94 20.16 -4.01
C GLN A 210 6.18 19.93 -3.14
N LEU A 211 7.24 19.34 -3.72
CA LEU A 211 8.51 19.21 -3.03
C LEU A 211 9.17 20.58 -2.96
N ASP A 212 9.78 20.88 -1.80
CA ASP A 212 10.63 22.04 -1.64
C ASP A 212 11.72 22.03 -2.75
N ASP A 213 12.09 23.20 -3.23
CA ASP A 213 13.13 23.39 -4.27
C ASP A 213 14.45 22.65 -3.95
N ASP A 214 14.77 22.49 -2.66
CA ASP A 214 15.95 21.76 -2.19
C ASP A 214 15.93 20.27 -2.52
N VAL A 215 14.75 19.65 -2.64
CA VAL A 215 14.60 18.22 -2.94
C VAL A 215 14.83 17.95 -4.43
N GLU A 216 14.41 18.83 -5.32
CA GLU A 216 14.67 18.69 -6.75
C GLU A 216 16.14 18.88 -7.09
N ALA A 217 16.82 19.82 -6.44
CA ALA A 217 18.24 20.10 -6.67
C ALA A 217 19.16 18.93 -6.27
N ASP A 218 18.70 18.04 -5.41
CA ASP A 218 19.42 16.90 -4.85
C ASP A 218 19.32 15.62 -5.70
N LYS A 219 18.38 15.60 -6.66
CA LYS A 219 18.16 14.45 -7.55
C LYS A 219 19.18 14.41 -8.69
N ARG A 220 19.64 13.20 -9.06
CA ARG A 220 20.51 12.98 -10.23
C ARG A 220 19.74 13.05 -11.55
N ASP A 221 18.49 12.59 -11.53
CA ASP A 221 17.54 12.69 -12.63
C ASP A 221 16.21 13.24 -12.06
N PRO A 222 15.52 14.16 -12.74
CA PRO A 222 14.25 14.73 -12.26
C PRO A 222 13.16 13.67 -11.98
N ARG A 223 13.31 12.47 -12.56
CA ARG A 223 12.38 11.35 -12.38
C ARG A 223 12.72 10.43 -11.21
N ASP A 224 13.90 10.63 -10.59
CA ASP A 224 14.24 9.90 -9.37
C ASP A 224 13.24 10.24 -8.29
N PHE A 225 12.86 9.24 -7.49
CA PHE A 225 11.83 9.43 -6.48
C PHE A 225 12.34 9.09 -5.09
N ALA A 226 11.80 9.79 -4.10
CA ALA A 226 12.23 9.62 -2.72
C ALA A 226 11.81 8.25 -2.16
N LEU A 227 12.78 7.51 -1.63
CA LEU A 227 12.60 6.31 -0.82
C LEU A 227 12.53 6.65 0.65
N TRP A 228 13.33 7.63 1.09
CA TRP A 228 13.38 8.11 2.46
C TRP A 228 13.57 9.63 2.46
N LYS A 229 12.74 10.32 3.20
CA LYS A 229 12.80 11.78 3.35
C LYS A 229 13.43 12.13 4.68
N ALA A 230 14.54 12.87 4.66
CA ALA A 230 15.22 13.35 5.86
C ALA A 230 14.28 14.20 6.72
N ALA A 231 14.38 14.07 8.04
CA ALA A 231 13.55 14.82 8.97
C ALA A 231 13.84 16.32 8.88
N LYS A 232 12.80 17.14 8.80
CA LYS A 232 12.91 18.61 8.76
C LYS A 232 12.68 19.21 10.15
N PRO A 233 13.38 20.30 10.51
CA PRO A 233 13.16 20.97 11.78
C PRO A 233 11.73 21.51 11.98
N THR A 234 11.00 21.72 10.89
CA THR A 234 9.62 22.21 10.87
C THR A 234 8.58 21.12 11.05
N GLU A 235 8.97 19.85 10.96
CA GLU A 235 8.09 18.69 11.10
C GLU A 235 8.04 18.20 12.55
N PRO A 236 6.95 17.56 12.98
CA PRO A 236 6.86 16.94 14.30
C PRO A 236 7.97 15.90 14.51
N ALA A 237 8.66 15.98 15.65
CA ALA A 237 9.77 15.08 15.93
C ALA A 237 9.36 13.59 15.99
N ASP A 238 8.09 13.30 16.30
CA ASP A 238 7.53 11.96 16.35
C ASP A 238 7.06 11.44 14.97
N ALA A 239 7.18 12.26 13.91
CA ALA A 239 6.90 11.87 12.53
C ALA A 239 8.16 11.39 11.78
N ALA A 240 9.21 11.02 12.48
CA ALA A 240 10.46 10.55 11.91
C ALA A 240 11.06 9.41 12.74
N TRP A 241 11.74 8.50 12.06
CA TRP A 241 12.38 7.31 12.61
C TRP A 241 13.88 7.29 12.30
N ASP A 242 14.65 6.63 13.16
CA ASP A 242 16.08 6.47 12.93
C ASP A 242 16.33 5.42 11.86
N ALA A 243 17.22 5.74 10.91
CA ALA A 243 17.68 4.83 9.87
C ALA A 243 19.21 4.93 9.71
N PRO A 244 19.89 3.94 9.10
CA PRO A 244 21.35 3.95 8.95
C PRO A 244 21.91 5.19 8.24
N TRP A 245 21.13 5.79 7.34
CA TRP A 245 21.49 6.99 6.57
C TRP A 245 20.99 8.29 7.18
N GLY A 246 20.33 8.25 8.32
CA GLY A 246 19.83 9.43 9.03
C GLY A 246 18.35 9.31 9.42
N ARG A 247 17.97 10.20 10.32
CA ARG A 247 16.59 10.26 10.82
C ARG A 247 15.65 10.84 9.75
N GLY A 248 14.49 10.21 9.56
CA GLY A 248 13.53 10.62 8.55
C GLY A 248 12.28 9.76 8.51
N ARG A 249 11.59 9.77 7.40
CA ARG A 249 10.35 9.01 7.16
C ARG A 249 10.31 8.41 5.76
N PRO A 250 9.51 7.35 5.54
CA PRO A 250 9.43 6.72 4.22
C PRO A 250 8.86 7.65 3.16
N GLY A 251 9.32 7.45 1.92
CA GLY A 251 8.64 7.95 0.73
C GLY A 251 7.39 7.11 0.44
N TRP A 252 6.39 7.72 -0.15
CA TRP A 252 5.07 7.11 -0.41
C TRP A 252 5.11 5.79 -1.20
N HIS A 253 6.02 5.65 -2.16
CA HIS A 253 6.11 4.45 -3.00
C HIS A 253 6.73 3.25 -2.27
N LEU A 254 7.55 3.51 -1.26
CA LEU A 254 8.26 2.49 -0.49
C LEU A 254 7.32 1.64 0.36
N GLU A 255 6.25 2.25 0.85
CA GLU A 255 5.31 1.65 1.79
C GLU A 255 4.67 0.38 1.22
N CYS A 256 4.08 0.50 0.04
CA CYS A 256 3.37 -0.61 -0.60
C CYS A 256 4.31 -1.74 -1.02
N SER A 257 5.52 -1.41 -1.50
CA SER A 257 6.53 -2.42 -1.84
C SER A 257 6.96 -3.24 -0.62
N ALA A 258 7.22 -2.59 0.50
CA ALA A 258 7.61 -3.26 1.73
C ALA A 258 6.46 -4.11 2.31
N MET A 259 5.25 -3.54 2.38
CA MET A 259 4.10 -4.23 2.94
C MET A 259 3.59 -5.38 2.07
N SER A 260 3.56 -5.23 0.73
CA SER A 260 3.21 -6.34 -0.18
C SER A 260 4.19 -7.50 -0.03
N ARG A 261 5.49 -7.21 0.01
CA ARG A 261 6.55 -8.20 0.25
C ARG A 261 6.36 -8.92 1.58
N ARG A 262 6.03 -8.18 2.65
CA ARG A 262 5.85 -8.73 4.00
C ARG A 262 4.70 -9.73 4.09
N TYR A 263 3.58 -9.46 3.44
CA TYR A 263 2.35 -10.25 3.59
C TYR A 263 2.08 -11.23 2.48
N LEU A 264 2.60 -10.98 1.28
CA LEU A 264 2.33 -11.80 0.10
C LEU A 264 3.58 -12.46 -0.50
N GLY A 265 4.77 -12.08 -0.03
CA GLY A 265 6.03 -12.64 -0.53
C GLY A 265 6.60 -11.87 -1.72
N GLU A 266 7.61 -12.46 -2.37
CA GLU A 266 8.33 -11.82 -3.48
C GLU A 266 7.50 -11.75 -4.76
N THR A 267 6.55 -12.63 -4.91
CA THR A 267 5.65 -12.69 -6.06
C THR A 267 4.25 -13.02 -5.57
N PHE A 268 3.27 -12.29 -6.05
CA PHE A 268 1.86 -12.50 -5.72
C PHE A 268 0.98 -12.36 -6.98
N ASP A 269 -0.31 -12.70 -6.88
CA ASP A 269 -1.11 -12.89 -8.09
C ASP A 269 -1.60 -11.58 -8.69
N ILE A 270 -2.22 -10.70 -7.90
CA ILE A 270 -2.87 -9.49 -8.41
C ILE A 270 -2.43 -8.28 -7.61
N HIS A 271 -1.96 -7.24 -8.30
CA HIS A 271 -1.82 -5.89 -7.75
C HIS A 271 -2.90 -4.99 -8.32
N GLY A 272 -3.51 -4.20 -7.46
CA GLY A 272 -4.63 -3.38 -7.83
C GLY A 272 -4.66 -1.98 -7.22
N GLY A 273 -5.44 -1.12 -7.87
CA GLY A 273 -5.67 0.25 -7.44
C GLY A 273 -6.43 1.08 -8.46
N GLY A 274 -6.56 2.37 -8.24
CA GLY A 274 -7.05 3.32 -9.23
C GLY A 274 -6.10 3.44 -10.40
N ILE A 275 -6.62 3.76 -11.58
CA ILE A 275 -5.80 3.94 -12.80
C ILE A 275 -4.78 5.08 -12.66
N ASP A 276 -5.03 6.04 -11.80
CA ASP A 276 -4.13 7.12 -11.44
C ASP A 276 -2.90 6.68 -10.66
N LEU A 277 -2.96 5.53 -9.98
CA LEU A 277 -1.81 4.94 -9.31
C LEU A 277 -0.86 4.21 -10.28
N ARG A 278 -1.31 3.88 -11.50
CA ARG A 278 -0.49 3.15 -12.47
C ARG A 278 0.84 3.84 -12.73
N PHE A 279 0.82 5.17 -12.77
CA PHE A 279 2.00 6.02 -12.80
C PHE A 279 1.77 7.26 -11.93
N PRO A 280 2.74 7.61 -11.08
CA PRO A 280 4.05 6.98 -10.90
C PRO A 280 4.05 5.81 -9.93
N HIS A 281 3.04 5.68 -9.04
CA HIS A 281 3.09 4.88 -7.82
C HIS A 281 3.39 3.39 -8.08
N HIS A 282 2.59 2.72 -8.91
CA HIS A 282 2.76 1.28 -9.18
C HIS A 282 4.01 0.98 -10.03
N GLU A 283 4.38 1.88 -10.97
CA GLU A 283 5.65 1.76 -11.69
C GLU A 283 6.83 1.80 -10.72
N ASN A 284 6.79 2.73 -9.75
CA ASN A 284 7.83 2.88 -8.74
C ASN A 284 7.88 1.69 -7.78
N GLU A 285 6.73 1.14 -7.39
CA GLU A 285 6.68 -0.08 -6.59
C GLU A 285 7.31 -1.28 -7.32
N GLN A 286 6.98 -1.45 -8.60
CA GLN A 286 7.56 -2.50 -9.44
C GLN A 286 9.08 -2.32 -9.55
N ALA A 287 9.54 -1.09 -9.77
CA ALA A 287 10.96 -0.78 -9.86
C ALA A 287 11.71 -1.12 -8.56
N GLN A 288 11.15 -0.75 -7.40
CA GLN A 288 11.72 -1.07 -6.09
C GLN A 288 11.84 -2.59 -5.88
N SER A 289 10.79 -3.34 -6.21
CA SER A 289 10.81 -4.81 -6.05
C SER A 289 11.83 -5.46 -6.98
N HIS A 290 11.87 -5.07 -8.25
CA HIS A 290 12.83 -5.60 -9.20
C HIS A 290 14.26 -5.18 -8.88
N GLY A 291 14.49 -3.94 -8.46
CA GLY A 291 15.78 -3.46 -7.98
C GLY A 291 16.30 -4.20 -6.74
N ALA A 292 15.37 -4.65 -5.88
CA ALA A 292 15.70 -5.50 -4.75
C ALA A 292 15.97 -6.97 -5.13
N GLY A 293 15.89 -7.33 -6.42
CA GLY A 293 16.07 -8.67 -6.93
C GLY A 293 14.87 -9.60 -6.71
N TRP A 294 13.70 -9.04 -6.44
CA TRP A 294 12.45 -9.77 -6.23
C TRP A 294 11.59 -9.80 -7.51
N GLY A 295 10.64 -10.73 -7.56
CA GLY A 295 9.49 -10.60 -8.44
C GLY A 295 8.53 -9.52 -7.93
N PHE A 296 7.34 -9.47 -8.53
CA PHE A 296 6.23 -8.62 -8.03
C PHE A 296 4.89 -9.22 -8.46
N ALA A 297 3.90 -8.39 -8.82
CA ALA A 297 2.59 -8.85 -9.24
C ALA A 297 2.63 -9.57 -10.60
N ARG A 298 1.83 -10.63 -10.72
CA ARG A 298 1.63 -11.36 -11.98
C ARG A 298 0.61 -10.71 -12.90
N HIS A 299 -0.38 -10.02 -12.28
CA HIS A 299 -1.44 -9.30 -12.96
C HIS A 299 -1.61 -7.91 -12.35
N TRP A 300 -1.77 -6.93 -13.22
CA TRP A 300 -2.03 -5.55 -12.85
C TRP A 300 -3.45 -5.16 -13.22
N VAL A 301 -4.29 -4.91 -12.21
CA VAL A 301 -5.70 -4.61 -12.39
C VAL A 301 -6.02 -3.21 -11.88
N HIS A 302 -6.45 -2.32 -12.77
CA HIS A 302 -6.78 -0.94 -12.40
C HIS A 302 -8.26 -0.65 -12.65
N ASN A 303 -8.90 -0.03 -11.67
CA ASN A 303 -10.24 0.52 -11.86
C ASN A 303 -10.17 1.94 -12.41
N ALA A 304 -11.09 2.26 -13.34
CA ALA A 304 -11.22 3.60 -13.89
C ALA A 304 -11.73 4.61 -12.84
N TRP A 305 -11.53 5.88 -13.11
CA TRP A 305 -12.04 6.97 -12.27
C TRP A 305 -13.58 7.03 -12.25
N VAL A 306 -14.12 7.62 -11.19
CA VAL A 306 -15.45 8.23 -11.23
C VAL A 306 -15.28 9.62 -11.81
N THR A 307 -16.09 9.94 -12.82
CA THR A 307 -16.04 11.24 -13.46
C THR A 307 -17.33 12.03 -13.19
N ILE A 308 -17.19 13.34 -13.04
CA ILE A 308 -18.32 14.28 -13.00
C ILE A 308 -18.13 15.24 -14.18
N LYS A 309 -19.13 15.28 -15.08
CA LYS A 309 -19.09 16.11 -16.30
C LYS A 309 -17.84 15.88 -17.16
N GLY A 310 -17.30 14.66 -17.15
CA GLY A 310 -16.11 14.29 -17.93
C GLY A 310 -14.77 14.49 -17.20
N GLU A 311 -14.75 15.15 -16.07
CA GLU A 311 -13.54 15.36 -15.25
C GLU A 311 -13.43 14.34 -14.11
N LYS A 312 -12.20 13.99 -13.73
CA LYS A 312 -11.94 13.11 -12.57
C LYS A 312 -12.54 13.74 -11.32
N MET A 313 -13.34 12.98 -10.58
CA MET A 313 -13.81 13.39 -9.25
C MET A 313 -12.62 13.60 -8.31
N SER A 314 -12.53 14.77 -7.72
CA SER A 314 -11.51 15.13 -6.72
C SER A 314 -12.17 15.67 -5.45
N LYS A 315 -11.37 15.89 -4.41
CA LYS A 315 -11.77 16.65 -3.23
C LYS A 315 -11.64 18.14 -3.56
N SER A 316 -12.65 18.70 -4.16
CA SER A 316 -12.78 20.16 -4.36
C SER A 316 -13.61 20.77 -3.24
#